data_df611c5d2ee829ab7486f84673a6ad9d
#
_entry.id   df611c5d2ee829ab7486f84673a6ad9d
#
_cell.length_a   1.000
_cell.length_b   1.000
_cell.length_c   1.000
_cell.angle_alpha   90.00
_cell.angle_beta   90.00
_cell.angle_gamma   90.00
#
_symmetry.space_group_name_H-M   'P 1'
#
loop_
_entity.id
_entity.type
_entity.pdbx_description
1 polymer ?
#
loop_
_entity_poly.entity_id
_entity_poly.type
_entity_poly.pdbx_seq_one_letter_code
_entity_poly.pdbx_strand_id
1 'polypeptide(L)'
;MYQVWSNFLNPGQIAMLGIVVTFLLTFLALKHPFSFLPSDHGREFAVNGGLSRGKLRGVGLVIVICFLIGSVLFLPLSAEYVIYAILLVCIMLSGYLDDASETPWSDYKKGAIDLVISIVTVITFVNYNSTTIYFGSMSLTIPKVVYIILGIILIWISINVTNCSDGVDGLCCPAAACLACPA
;
A
#
# COMPACT_ATOMS: atom_id res chain seq x y z
N MET A 1 -22.56 2.05 2.88
CA MET A 1 -22.24 2.85 4.10
C MET A 1 -21.94 4.30 3.75
N TYR A 2 -21.13 4.61 2.75
CA TYR A 2 -20.83 6.01 2.34
C TYR A 2 -22.09 6.86 2.14
N GLN A 3 -23.13 6.34 1.45
CA GLN A 3 -24.40 7.06 1.23
C GLN A 3 -25.12 7.44 2.52
N VAL A 4 -24.95 6.69 3.59
CA VAL A 4 -25.52 7.02 4.90
C VAL A 4 -24.80 8.22 5.50
N TRP A 5 -23.48 8.23 5.43
CA TRP A 5 -22.66 9.34 5.93
C TRP A 5 -22.84 10.63 5.14
N SER A 6 -23.00 10.53 3.80
CA SER A 6 -23.17 11.70 2.92
C SER A 6 -24.47 12.47 3.16
N ASN A 7 -25.45 11.89 3.88
CA ASN A 7 -26.68 12.59 4.27
C ASN A 7 -26.47 13.53 5.46
N PHE A 8 -25.42 13.31 6.26
CA PHE A 8 -25.20 14.04 7.52
C PHE A 8 -23.90 14.83 7.53
N LEU A 9 -22.91 14.45 6.72
CA LEU A 9 -21.55 14.98 6.75
C LEU A 9 -21.06 15.39 5.36
N ASN A 10 -20.26 16.44 5.32
CA ASN A 10 -19.58 16.83 4.09
C ASN A 10 -18.44 15.85 3.74
N PRO A 11 -18.06 15.73 2.44
CA PRO A 11 -17.00 14.80 2.02
C PRO A 11 -15.70 14.91 2.82
N GLY A 12 -15.28 16.12 3.18
CA GLY A 12 -14.09 16.35 4.02
C GLY A 12 -14.23 15.81 5.45
N GLN A 13 -15.43 15.94 6.04
CA GLN A 13 -15.72 15.40 7.38
C GLN A 13 -15.76 13.87 7.37
N ILE A 14 -16.31 13.27 6.29
CA ILE A 14 -16.31 11.81 6.12
C ILE A 14 -14.88 11.30 6.00
N ALA A 15 -14.04 11.99 5.23
CA ALA A 15 -12.62 11.64 5.08
C ALA A 15 -11.86 11.71 6.42
N MET A 16 -12.02 12.81 7.18
CA MET A 16 -11.41 12.95 8.51
C MET A 16 -11.88 11.86 9.48
N LEU A 17 -13.18 11.59 9.52
CA LEU A 17 -13.74 10.53 10.36
C LEU A 17 -13.18 9.16 9.96
N GLY A 18 -13.09 8.89 8.65
CA GLY A 18 -12.49 7.67 8.12
C GLY A 18 -11.04 7.49 8.54
N ILE A 19 -10.22 8.55 8.45
CA ILE A 19 -8.81 8.52 8.90
C ILE A 19 -8.73 8.21 10.38
N VAL A 20 -9.48 8.93 11.23
CA VAL A 20 -9.46 8.75 12.68
C VAL A 20 -9.90 7.34 13.08
N VAL A 21 -11.01 6.85 12.50
CA VAL A 21 -11.52 5.50 12.80
C VAL A 21 -10.56 4.43 12.35
N THR A 22 -9.99 4.55 11.14
CA THR A 22 -9.01 3.59 10.62
C THR A 22 -7.73 3.59 11.46
N PHE A 23 -7.26 4.76 11.88
CA PHE A 23 -6.12 4.88 12.79
C PHE A 23 -6.38 4.20 14.12
N LEU A 24 -7.52 4.47 14.76
CA LEU A 24 -7.87 3.86 16.04
C LEU A 24 -8.05 2.34 15.92
N LEU A 25 -8.68 1.88 14.84
CA LEU A 25 -8.84 0.45 14.57
C LEU A 25 -7.49 -0.24 14.44
N THR A 26 -6.59 0.34 13.64
CA THR A 26 -5.23 -0.19 13.45
C THR A 26 -4.43 -0.17 14.77
N PHE A 27 -4.49 0.94 15.51
CA PHE A 27 -3.81 1.07 16.78
C PHE A 27 -4.28 0.05 17.82
N LEU A 28 -5.59 -0.17 17.92
CA LEU A 28 -6.16 -1.18 18.83
C LEU A 28 -5.83 -2.60 18.36
N ALA A 29 -5.89 -2.87 17.06
CA ALA A 29 -5.52 -4.16 16.51
C ALA A 29 -4.05 -4.49 16.82
N LEU A 30 -3.14 -3.55 16.61
CA LEU A 30 -1.70 -3.79 16.85
C LEU A 30 -1.31 -3.95 18.33
N LYS A 31 -2.19 -3.60 19.26
CA LYS A 31 -1.98 -3.89 20.70
C LYS A 31 -2.16 -5.38 21.05
N HIS A 32 -2.86 -6.13 20.20
CA HIS A 32 -3.04 -7.56 20.43
C HIS A 32 -1.86 -8.35 19.83
N PRO A 33 -1.30 -9.31 20.58
CA PRO A 33 -0.29 -10.19 20.04
C PRO A 33 -0.95 -11.14 19.02
N PHE A 34 -0.50 -11.10 17.78
CA PHE A 34 -0.98 -12.01 16.74
C PHE A 34 -0.04 -13.22 16.65
N SER A 35 -0.47 -14.36 17.14
CA SER A 35 0.30 -15.60 17.13
C SER A 35 0.50 -16.21 15.74
N PHE A 36 -0.29 -15.75 14.74
CA PHE A 36 -0.18 -16.22 13.35
C PHE A 36 0.85 -15.44 12.53
N LEU A 37 1.38 -14.33 13.06
CA LEU A 37 2.40 -13.57 12.34
C LEU A 37 3.76 -14.27 12.44
N PRO A 38 4.50 -14.37 11.31
CA PRO A 38 5.83 -14.96 11.33
C PRO A 38 6.80 -14.10 12.16
N SER A 39 7.76 -14.77 12.79
CA SER A 39 8.84 -14.12 13.52
C SER A 39 10.11 -14.11 12.69
N ASP A 40 10.92 -13.07 12.83
CA ASP A 40 12.21 -12.96 12.15
C ASP A 40 13.19 -14.00 12.69
N HIS A 41 13.77 -14.80 11.79
CA HIS A 41 14.81 -15.78 12.13
C HIS A 41 16.21 -15.16 12.26
N GLY A 42 16.35 -13.87 11.97
CA GLY A 42 17.63 -13.16 11.88
C GLY A 42 18.24 -13.25 10.47
N ARG A 43 19.00 -12.24 10.09
CA ARG A 43 19.69 -12.18 8.78
C ARG A 43 21.18 -12.45 9.00
N GLU A 44 21.68 -13.56 8.50
CA GLU A 44 23.10 -13.95 8.65
C GLU A 44 24.08 -12.96 8.00
N PHE A 45 23.65 -12.25 6.95
CA PHE A 45 24.48 -11.33 6.17
C PHE A 45 24.31 -9.85 6.53
N ALA A 46 23.44 -9.51 7.49
CA ALA A 46 23.23 -8.12 7.89
C ALA A 46 24.08 -7.77 9.11
N VAL A 47 24.69 -6.57 9.10
CA VAL A 47 25.37 -6.03 10.28
C VAL A 47 24.36 -5.96 11.43
N ASN A 48 24.63 -6.68 12.54
CA ASN A 48 23.73 -6.85 13.69
C ASN A 48 22.42 -7.60 13.38
N GLY A 49 22.36 -8.44 12.35
CA GLY A 49 21.17 -9.20 11.96
C GLY A 49 20.60 -10.12 13.05
N GLY A 50 21.38 -10.46 14.08
CA GLY A 50 20.92 -11.20 15.26
C GLY A 50 19.98 -10.39 16.18
N LEU A 51 20.00 -9.05 16.14
CA LEU A 51 19.16 -8.19 16.95
C LEU A 51 17.69 -8.14 16.46
N SER A 52 17.44 -8.54 15.22
CA SER A 52 16.08 -8.64 14.67
C SER A 52 15.39 -9.95 15.00
N ARG A 53 16.13 -10.93 15.54
CA ARG A 53 15.59 -12.26 15.85
C ARG A 53 14.44 -12.20 16.85
N GLY A 54 13.31 -12.80 16.49
CA GLY A 54 12.09 -12.80 17.30
C GLY A 54 11.18 -11.58 17.13
N LYS A 55 11.55 -10.58 16.33
CA LYS A 55 10.62 -9.50 15.96
C LYS A 55 9.53 -10.04 15.03
N LEU A 56 8.29 -9.57 15.23
CA LEU A 56 7.18 -9.94 14.36
C LEU A 56 7.36 -9.36 12.96
N ARG A 57 7.19 -10.20 11.95
CA ARG A 57 7.11 -9.84 10.53
C ARG A 57 5.67 -9.88 10.04
N GLY A 58 5.41 -9.32 8.86
CA GLY A 58 4.07 -9.39 8.26
C GLY A 58 3.02 -8.52 8.94
N VAL A 59 3.41 -7.58 9.82
CA VAL A 59 2.50 -6.63 10.50
C VAL A 59 1.70 -5.80 9.50
N GLY A 60 2.24 -5.58 8.31
CA GLY A 60 1.55 -4.92 7.20
C GLY A 60 0.22 -5.56 6.82
N LEU A 61 0.07 -6.88 7.00
CA LEU A 61 -1.21 -7.57 6.80
C LEU A 61 -2.32 -6.99 7.68
N VAL A 62 -2.06 -6.77 8.96
CA VAL A 62 -3.04 -6.21 9.91
C VAL A 62 -3.39 -4.78 9.52
N ILE A 63 -2.39 -3.98 9.15
CA ILE A 63 -2.57 -2.58 8.74
C ILE A 63 -3.46 -2.50 7.50
N VAL A 64 -3.17 -3.31 6.47
CA VAL A 64 -3.94 -3.31 5.22
C VAL A 64 -5.37 -3.80 5.44
N ILE A 65 -5.60 -4.81 6.27
CA ILE A 65 -6.96 -5.26 6.61
C ILE A 65 -7.74 -4.14 7.30
N CYS A 66 -7.16 -3.47 8.30
CA CYS A 66 -7.79 -2.34 8.97
C CYS A 66 -8.10 -1.19 7.99
N PHE A 67 -7.17 -0.90 7.08
CA PHE A 67 -7.36 0.09 6.02
C PHE A 67 -8.53 -0.27 5.09
N LEU A 68 -8.60 -1.54 4.65
CA LEU A 68 -9.70 -2.00 3.80
C LEU A 68 -11.06 -1.92 4.51
N ILE A 69 -11.13 -2.28 5.78
CA ILE A 69 -12.34 -2.13 6.59
C ILE A 69 -12.76 -0.65 6.64
N GLY A 70 -11.82 0.24 6.99
CA GLY A 70 -12.08 1.68 7.02
C GLY A 70 -12.52 2.23 5.67
N SER A 71 -11.86 1.82 4.58
CA SER A 71 -12.18 2.31 3.25
C SER A 71 -13.57 1.83 2.76
N VAL A 72 -13.97 0.59 3.05
CA VAL A 72 -15.34 0.09 2.75
C VAL A 72 -16.41 0.86 3.53
N LEU A 73 -16.11 1.29 4.74
CA LEU A 73 -17.06 2.03 5.59
C LEU A 73 -17.24 3.49 5.14
N PHE A 74 -16.17 4.15 4.68
CA PHE A 74 -16.15 5.61 4.46
C PHE A 74 -15.97 6.03 3.00
N LEU A 75 -15.54 5.14 2.08
CA LEU A 75 -15.39 5.48 0.67
C LEU A 75 -16.57 4.97 -0.18
N PRO A 76 -16.87 5.64 -1.31
CA PRO A 76 -17.84 5.14 -2.27
C PRO A 76 -17.27 3.90 -2.98
N LEU A 77 -18.04 2.83 -2.99
CA LEU A 77 -17.70 1.59 -3.68
C LEU A 77 -17.91 1.77 -5.19
N SER A 78 -16.87 2.16 -5.91
CA SER A 78 -16.83 2.17 -7.36
C SER A 78 -16.16 0.91 -7.89
N ALA A 79 -16.36 0.57 -9.18
CA ALA A 79 -15.67 -0.54 -9.81
C ALA A 79 -14.13 -0.35 -9.78
N GLU A 80 -13.69 0.87 -9.99
CA GLU A 80 -12.28 1.26 -9.90
C GLU A 80 -11.71 0.98 -8.49
N TYR A 81 -12.44 1.41 -7.44
CA TYR A 81 -12.06 1.15 -6.05
C TYR A 81 -11.93 -0.35 -5.77
N VAL A 82 -12.88 -1.16 -6.24
CA VAL A 82 -12.84 -2.62 -6.01
C VAL A 82 -11.61 -3.26 -6.65
N ILE A 83 -11.24 -2.82 -7.87
CA ILE A 83 -10.03 -3.32 -8.54
C ILE A 83 -8.78 -2.96 -7.70
N TYR A 84 -8.65 -1.70 -7.26
CA TYR A 84 -7.50 -1.31 -6.43
C TYR A 84 -7.47 -2.02 -5.08
N ALA A 85 -8.62 -2.26 -4.46
CA ALA A 85 -8.70 -3.04 -3.21
C ALA A 85 -8.20 -4.48 -3.41
N ILE A 86 -8.58 -5.14 -4.53
CA ILE A 86 -8.09 -6.47 -4.88
C ILE A 86 -6.58 -6.45 -5.11
N LEU A 87 -6.06 -5.48 -5.88
CA LEU A 87 -4.63 -5.35 -6.13
C LEU A 87 -3.84 -5.11 -4.84
N LEU A 88 -4.38 -4.30 -3.92
CA LEU A 88 -3.79 -4.07 -2.61
C LEU A 88 -3.74 -5.36 -1.77
N VAL A 89 -4.79 -6.19 -1.83
CA VAL A 89 -4.79 -7.52 -1.18
C VAL A 89 -3.75 -8.43 -1.83
N CYS A 90 -3.63 -8.43 -3.14
CA CYS A 90 -2.64 -9.26 -3.84
C CYS A 90 -1.19 -8.91 -3.44
N ILE A 91 -0.85 -7.60 -3.39
CA ILE A 91 0.50 -7.18 -2.99
C ILE A 91 0.76 -7.46 -1.51
N MET A 92 -0.23 -7.25 -0.64
CA MET A 92 -0.17 -7.59 0.78
C MET A 92 0.09 -9.08 0.98
N LEU A 93 -0.66 -9.95 0.28
CA LEU A 93 -0.48 -11.40 0.36
C LEU A 93 0.87 -11.84 -0.20
N SER A 94 1.34 -11.22 -1.28
CA SER A 94 2.68 -11.50 -1.82
C SER A 94 3.77 -11.22 -0.78
N GLY A 95 3.73 -10.06 -0.12
CA GLY A 95 4.68 -9.73 0.95
C GLY A 95 4.57 -10.66 2.17
N TYR A 96 3.34 -10.95 2.61
CA TYR A 96 3.12 -11.86 3.74
C TYR A 96 3.61 -13.28 3.47
N LEU A 97 3.34 -13.82 2.27
CA LEU A 97 3.78 -15.16 1.89
C LEU A 97 5.30 -15.26 1.75
N ASP A 98 5.96 -14.20 1.32
CA ASP A 98 7.41 -14.12 1.33
C ASP A 98 7.98 -14.14 2.75
N ASP A 99 7.42 -13.32 3.64
CA ASP A 99 7.82 -13.25 5.05
C ASP A 99 7.55 -14.56 5.81
N ALA A 100 6.50 -15.30 5.42
CA ALA A 100 6.11 -16.57 6.03
C ALA A 100 6.87 -17.77 5.45
N SER A 101 7.58 -17.61 4.33
CA SER A 101 8.31 -18.70 3.69
C SER A 101 9.61 -19.01 4.45
N GLU A 102 9.94 -20.30 4.58
CA GLU A 102 11.20 -20.73 5.18
C GLU A 102 12.44 -20.25 4.41
N THR A 103 12.29 -20.19 3.07
CA THR A 103 13.31 -19.65 2.18
C THR A 103 12.78 -18.37 1.51
N PRO A 104 13.52 -17.25 1.55
CA PRO A 104 13.11 -16.02 0.89
C PRO A 104 12.83 -16.24 -0.60
N TRP A 105 11.80 -15.61 -1.12
CA TRP A 105 11.51 -15.67 -2.56
C TRP A 105 12.63 -14.99 -3.35
N SER A 106 12.89 -15.48 -4.56
CA SER A 106 13.84 -14.82 -5.45
C SER A 106 13.33 -13.42 -5.84
N ASP A 107 14.27 -12.47 -5.99
CA ASP A 107 13.96 -11.09 -6.38
C ASP A 107 13.22 -11.02 -7.72
N TYR A 108 13.52 -11.95 -8.64
CA TYR A 108 12.81 -12.07 -9.92
C TYR A 108 11.33 -12.42 -9.76
N LYS A 109 11.00 -13.32 -8.82
CA LYS A 109 9.60 -13.70 -8.55
C LYS A 109 8.82 -12.53 -7.97
N LYS A 110 9.40 -11.81 -7.01
CA LYS A 110 8.79 -10.61 -6.43
C LYS A 110 8.62 -9.53 -7.49
N GLY A 111 9.71 -9.20 -8.19
CA GLY A 111 9.69 -8.17 -9.23
C GLY A 111 8.70 -8.45 -10.36
N ALA A 112 8.47 -9.72 -10.71
CA ALA A 112 7.47 -10.10 -11.71
C ALA A 112 6.03 -9.89 -11.20
N ILE A 113 5.74 -10.25 -9.94
CA ILE A 113 4.43 -10.02 -9.33
C ILE A 113 4.14 -8.51 -9.26
N ASP A 114 5.10 -7.73 -8.78
CA ASP A 114 5.00 -6.27 -8.66
C ASP A 114 4.80 -5.62 -10.04
N LEU A 115 5.45 -6.14 -11.09
CA LEU A 115 5.26 -5.67 -12.46
C LEU A 115 3.83 -5.92 -12.95
N VAL A 116 3.28 -7.11 -12.74
CA VAL A 116 1.90 -7.44 -13.13
C VAL A 116 0.90 -6.53 -12.39
N ILE A 117 1.08 -6.33 -11.09
CA ILE A 117 0.24 -5.44 -10.29
C ILE A 117 0.34 -4.00 -10.82
N SER A 118 1.55 -3.52 -11.13
CA SER A 118 1.78 -2.18 -11.68
C SER A 118 1.07 -2.00 -13.02
N ILE A 119 1.14 -2.99 -13.92
CA ILE A 119 0.46 -2.97 -15.21
C ILE A 119 -1.05 -2.84 -15.03
N VAL A 120 -1.65 -3.71 -14.20
CA VAL A 120 -3.11 -3.70 -13.98
C VAL A 120 -3.55 -2.39 -13.32
N THR A 121 -2.77 -1.87 -12.36
CA THR A 121 -3.04 -0.59 -11.68
C THR A 121 -3.11 0.56 -12.69
N VAL A 122 -2.09 0.69 -13.56
CA VAL A 122 -2.00 1.81 -14.51
C VAL A 122 -3.06 1.69 -15.61
N ILE A 123 -3.31 0.49 -16.11
CA ILE A 123 -4.38 0.27 -17.10
C ILE A 123 -5.74 0.63 -16.50
N THR A 124 -6.01 0.23 -15.27
CA THR A 124 -7.23 0.60 -14.55
C THR A 124 -7.33 2.11 -14.43
N PHE A 125 -6.26 2.78 -13.98
CA PHE A 125 -6.25 4.24 -13.85
C PHE A 125 -6.59 4.95 -15.16
N VAL A 126 -5.94 4.59 -16.26
CA VAL A 126 -6.15 5.21 -17.58
C VAL A 126 -7.54 4.95 -18.16
N ASN A 127 -8.20 3.87 -17.74
CA ASN A 127 -9.57 3.57 -18.17
C ASN A 127 -10.63 4.41 -17.44
N TYR A 128 -10.38 4.78 -16.19
CA TYR A 128 -11.32 5.56 -15.37
C TYR A 128 -10.96 7.03 -15.26
N ASN A 129 -9.71 7.42 -15.56
CA ASN A 129 -9.21 8.78 -15.35
C ASN A 129 -8.58 9.36 -16.61
N SER A 130 -8.44 10.69 -16.65
CA SER A 130 -7.74 11.39 -17.72
C SER A 130 -6.22 11.30 -17.57
N THR A 131 -5.49 11.36 -18.69
CA THR A 131 -4.02 11.39 -18.71
C THR A 131 -3.47 12.82 -18.71
N THR A 132 -4.26 13.80 -18.24
CA THR A 132 -3.86 15.19 -18.14
C THR A 132 -3.30 15.47 -16.74
N ILE A 133 -2.09 15.97 -16.69
CA ILE A 133 -1.43 16.37 -15.44
C ILE A 133 -1.55 17.89 -15.32
N TYR A 134 -1.97 18.35 -14.15
CA TYR A 134 -2.13 19.77 -13.84
C TYR A 134 -0.99 20.23 -12.93
N PHE A 135 -0.27 21.27 -13.36
CA PHE A 135 0.74 21.97 -12.57
C PHE A 135 0.30 23.44 -12.40
N GLY A 136 -0.40 23.71 -11.31
CA GLY A 136 -0.99 25.05 -11.10
C GLY A 136 -1.94 25.43 -12.22
N SER A 137 -1.61 26.48 -13.00
CA SER A 137 -2.39 26.93 -14.16
C SER A 137 -2.03 26.21 -15.48
N MET A 138 -0.99 25.39 -15.49
CA MET A 138 -0.57 24.66 -16.67
C MET A 138 -1.19 23.26 -16.69
N SER A 139 -1.67 22.82 -17.84
CA SER A 139 -2.16 21.45 -18.06
C SER A 139 -1.34 20.79 -19.17
N LEU A 140 -0.82 19.60 -18.90
CA LEU A 140 -0.08 18.78 -19.85
C LEU A 140 -0.84 17.47 -20.08
N THR A 141 -1.35 17.30 -21.29
CA THR A 141 -2.00 16.05 -21.71
C THR A 141 -0.97 15.13 -22.33
N ILE A 142 -0.73 13.99 -21.68
CA ILE A 142 0.23 12.99 -22.15
C ILE A 142 -0.52 11.94 -22.99
N PRO A 143 0.04 11.52 -24.16
CA PRO A 143 -0.52 10.40 -24.92
C PRO A 143 -0.68 9.15 -24.05
N LYS A 144 -1.82 8.47 -24.15
CA LYS A 144 -2.17 7.30 -23.29
C LYS A 144 -1.06 6.25 -23.22
N VAL A 145 -0.44 5.92 -24.35
CA VAL A 145 0.62 4.91 -24.40
C VAL A 145 1.84 5.33 -23.60
N VAL A 146 2.26 6.59 -23.74
CA VAL A 146 3.40 7.15 -22.98
C VAL A 146 3.07 7.19 -21.50
N TYR A 147 1.86 7.60 -21.13
CA TYR A 147 1.40 7.63 -19.74
C TYR A 147 1.42 6.24 -19.11
N ILE A 148 0.95 5.21 -19.85
CA ILE A 148 0.96 3.82 -19.37
C ILE A 148 2.39 3.34 -19.12
N ILE A 149 3.30 3.54 -20.07
CA ILE A 149 4.69 3.10 -19.93
C ILE A 149 5.36 3.77 -18.72
N LEU A 150 5.26 5.11 -18.64
CA LEU A 150 5.85 5.86 -17.53
C LEU A 150 5.22 5.51 -16.18
N GLY A 151 3.89 5.31 -16.14
CA GLY A 151 3.17 4.93 -14.93
C GLY A 151 3.59 3.54 -14.43
N ILE A 152 3.72 2.56 -15.31
CA ILE A 152 4.19 1.21 -14.95
C ILE A 152 5.61 1.29 -14.37
N ILE A 153 6.51 1.98 -15.05
CA ILE A 153 7.90 2.14 -14.58
C ILE A 153 7.92 2.82 -13.22
N LEU A 154 7.15 3.91 -13.05
CA LEU A 154 7.11 4.66 -11.80
C LEU A 154 6.61 3.80 -10.63
N ILE A 155 5.47 3.12 -10.80
CA ILE A 155 4.89 2.30 -9.73
C ILE A 155 5.81 1.11 -9.41
N TRP A 156 6.29 0.42 -10.43
CA TRP A 156 7.18 -0.74 -10.25
C TRP A 156 8.48 -0.37 -9.53
N ILE A 157 9.13 0.72 -9.94
CA ILE A 157 10.34 1.21 -9.26
C ILE A 157 9.99 1.61 -7.82
N SER A 158 8.88 2.33 -7.59
CA SER A 158 8.49 2.79 -6.26
C SER A 158 8.29 1.61 -5.29
N ILE A 159 7.62 0.54 -5.72
CA ILE A 159 7.43 -0.67 -4.90
C ILE A 159 8.79 -1.28 -4.54
N ASN A 160 9.67 -1.46 -5.54
CA ASN A 160 10.96 -2.13 -5.32
C ASN A 160 11.91 -1.28 -4.47
N VAL A 161 11.96 0.04 -4.68
CA VAL A 161 12.78 0.96 -3.86
C VAL A 161 12.27 1.00 -2.42
N THR A 162 10.94 1.05 -2.22
CA THR A 162 10.36 1.01 -0.87
C THR A 162 10.71 -0.30 -0.17
N ASN A 163 10.62 -1.43 -0.85
CA ASN A 163 10.99 -2.74 -0.31
C ASN A 163 12.48 -2.79 0.07
N CYS A 164 13.39 -2.25 -0.77
CA CYS A 164 14.80 -2.13 -0.42
C CYS A 164 15.04 -1.24 0.80
N SER A 165 14.26 -0.17 0.96
CA SER A 165 14.39 0.79 2.07
C SER A 165 13.89 0.24 3.40
N ASP A 166 13.00 -0.75 3.38
CA ASP A 166 12.41 -1.38 4.57
C ASP A 166 13.41 -2.25 5.36
N GLY A 167 14.64 -2.39 4.86
CA GLY A 167 15.75 -3.04 5.57
C GLY A 167 16.30 -2.24 6.75
N VAL A 168 15.89 -0.98 6.93
CA VAL A 168 16.32 -0.10 8.03
C VAL A 168 15.12 0.21 8.92
N ASP A 169 15.20 -0.25 10.18
CA ASP A 169 14.14 -0.04 11.18
C ASP A 169 13.76 1.46 11.29
N GLY A 170 12.48 1.75 11.08
CA GLY A 170 11.91 3.09 11.26
C GLY A 170 12.15 4.08 10.11
N LEU A 171 12.74 3.68 8.98
CA LEU A 171 12.95 4.58 7.84
C LEU A 171 11.73 4.68 6.92
N CYS A 172 11.13 3.54 6.60
CA CYS A 172 10.06 3.46 5.59
C CYS A 172 8.78 4.21 5.99
N CYS A 173 8.30 4.02 7.23
CA CYS A 173 7.06 4.63 7.69
C CYS A 173 7.11 6.18 7.76
N PRO A 174 8.15 6.83 8.35
CA PRO A 174 8.28 8.28 8.33
C PRO A 174 8.43 8.85 6.92
N ALA A 175 9.22 8.18 6.05
CA ALA A 175 9.39 8.62 4.67
C ALA A 175 8.06 8.59 3.90
N ALA A 176 7.28 7.50 4.02
CA ALA A 176 5.97 7.39 3.41
C ALA A 176 4.98 8.43 3.96
N ALA A 177 5.00 8.71 5.27
CA ALA A 177 4.17 9.73 5.89
C ALA A 177 4.50 11.14 5.38
N CYS A 178 5.79 11.48 5.24
CA CYS A 178 6.22 12.76 4.68
C CYS A 178 5.79 12.95 3.22
N LEU A 179 5.83 11.88 2.41
CA LEU A 179 5.41 11.92 1.00
C LEU A 179 3.89 11.99 0.84
N ALA A 180 3.14 11.46 1.79
CA ALA A 180 1.67 11.47 1.77
C ALA A 180 1.06 12.78 2.28
N CYS A 181 1.83 13.64 2.97
CA CYS A 181 1.38 14.97 3.39
C CYS A 181 1.48 15.93 2.20
N PRO A 182 0.36 16.44 1.66
CA PRO A 182 0.40 17.51 0.67
C PRO A 182 0.94 18.79 1.33
N ALA A 183 1.88 19.45 0.67
CA ALA A 183 2.42 20.75 1.08
C ALA A 183 1.36 21.84 0.94
#